data_abdda56dcfd6572454ab7dc00cc22887
#
_entry.id   abdda56dcfd6572454ab7dc00cc22887
#
_cell.length_a   1.000
_cell.length_b   1.000
_cell.length_c   1.000
_cell.angle_alpha   90.00
_cell.angle_beta   90.00
_cell.angle_gamma   90.00
#
_symmetry.space_group_name_H-M   'P 1'
#
loop_
_entity.id
_entity.type
_entity.pdbx_description
1 polymer ?
#
loop_
_entity_poly.entity_id
_entity_poly.type
_entity_poly.pdbx_seq_one_letter_code
_entity_poly.pdbx_strand_id
1 'polypeptide(L)'
;MTTSKGIAFLLALSACCSMANAHDRDRNNCREVRALIVDTSAPADCPSPYRFCAAGTVEGNRGLNGTTYFVLDGVGTAPLTAPGFNVTTGLLTYTTPEGTLTVRETGMGKLTGNPSNGVLTSLQEIVSGTGKFAGATGTLYNAAVDINGVFYSDITGTLCLVPRRPRD
;
A
#
# COMPACT_ATOMS: atom_id res chain seq x y z
N MET A 1 72.73 11.48 23.97
CA MET A 1 72.40 10.85 22.67
C MET A 1 71.11 10.13 22.84
N THR A 2 70.03 10.74 22.47
CA THR A 2 68.71 10.11 22.47
C THR A 2 67.87 10.72 21.37
N THR A 3 67.64 9.97 20.32
CA THR A 3 66.92 10.34 19.12
C THR A 3 65.44 10.12 19.36
N SER A 4 64.69 11.21 19.27
CA SER A 4 63.20 11.22 19.22
C SER A 4 62.72 10.77 17.84
N LYS A 5 61.85 9.79 17.78
CA LYS A 5 61.07 9.43 16.59
C LYS A 5 59.65 9.95 16.79
N GLY A 6 59.31 11.02 16.08
CA GLY A 6 57.93 11.46 15.92
C GLY A 6 57.19 10.55 14.93
N ILE A 7 56.04 10.05 15.34
CA ILE A 7 55.11 9.35 14.48
C ILE A 7 53.96 10.31 14.17
N ALA A 8 53.83 10.64 12.90
CA ALA A 8 52.75 11.40 12.35
C ALA A 8 51.49 10.50 12.27
N PHE A 9 50.44 10.93 12.93
CA PHE A 9 49.06 10.36 12.80
C PHE A 9 48.21 11.43 12.15
N LEU A 10 48.03 11.34 10.87
CA LEU A 10 47.09 12.21 10.14
C LEU A 10 46.46 11.41 9.01
N LEU A 11 45.14 11.62 8.87
CA LEU A 11 44.30 11.25 7.74
C LEU A 11 43.56 9.90 7.78
N ALA A 12 42.38 9.90 8.37
CA ALA A 12 41.24 9.13 7.92
C ALA A 12 39.91 9.69 8.51
N LEU A 13 39.55 10.91 8.10
CA LEU A 13 38.18 11.44 8.35
C LEU A 13 37.73 12.15 7.08
N SER A 14 37.22 11.40 6.11
CA SER A 14 36.44 12.02 5.00
C SER A 14 35.78 10.98 4.12
N ALA A 15 34.79 10.26 4.65
CA ALA A 15 33.92 9.39 3.83
C ALA A 15 32.53 9.14 4.40
N CYS A 16 32.01 9.96 5.30
CA CYS A 16 30.67 9.73 5.91
C CYS A 16 29.57 10.70 5.47
N CYS A 17 29.78 11.59 4.52
CA CYS A 17 28.77 12.61 4.16
C CYS A 17 27.98 12.34 2.86
N SER A 18 28.17 11.22 2.18
CA SER A 18 27.50 11.01 0.87
C SER A 18 26.19 10.21 0.91
N MET A 19 25.80 9.66 2.05
CA MET A 19 24.57 8.85 2.13
C MET A 19 23.31 9.64 2.58
N ALA A 20 23.47 10.87 3.05
CA ALA A 20 22.32 11.66 3.53
C ALA A 20 21.47 12.26 2.40
N ASN A 21 21.97 12.38 1.18
CA ASN A 21 21.27 13.07 0.09
C ASN A 21 20.33 12.16 -0.74
N ALA A 22 20.43 10.84 -0.63
CA ALA A 22 19.53 9.93 -1.35
C ALA A 22 18.16 9.83 -0.67
N HIS A 23 18.13 9.90 0.66
CA HIS A 23 16.90 9.76 1.45
C HIS A 23 16.02 11.01 1.42
N ASP A 24 16.60 12.17 1.14
CA ASP A 24 15.85 13.45 1.13
C ASP A 24 15.17 13.73 -0.22
N ARG A 25 15.66 13.15 -1.32
CA ARG A 25 15.03 13.25 -2.64
C ARG A 25 13.73 12.44 -2.73
N ASP A 26 13.62 11.31 -2.04
CA ASP A 26 12.42 10.49 -2.03
C ASP A 26 11.26 11.15 -1.26
N ARG A 27 11.55 11.89 -0.19
CA ARG A 27 10.52 12.58 0.60
C ARG A 27 9.78 13.67 -0.18
N ASN A 28 10.43 14.32 -1.14
CA ASN A 28 9.83 15.42 -1.91
C ASN A 28 8.76 14.96 -2.91
N ASN A 29 8.70 13.68 -3.26
CA ASN A 29 7.74 13.10 -4.20
C ASN A 29 6.60 12.34 -3.53
N CYS A 30 6.64 12.21 -2.21
CA CYS A 30 5.58 11.57 -1.44
C CYS A 30 4.47 12.56 -1.10
N ARG A 31 3.23 12.16 -1.28
CA ARG A 31 2.05 12.98 -1.03
C ARG A 31 0.98 12.18 -0.33
N GLU A 32 0.22 12.88 0.48
CA GLU A 32 -0.95 12.31 1.13
C GLU A 32 -1.98 11.87 0.09
N VAL A 33 -2.48 10.65 0.30
CA VAL A 33 -3.60 10.06 -0.43
C VAL A 33 -4.84 10.11 0.43
N ARG A 34 -5.96 10.42 -0.22
CA ARG A 34 -7.32 10.26 0.30
C ARG A 34 -8.20 9.78 -0.83
N ALA A 35 -8.88 8.67 -0.64
CA ALA A 35 -9.82 8.14 -1.60
C ALA A 35 -10.97 7.41 -0.90
N LEU A 36 -12.09 7.32 -1.59
CA LEU A 36 -13.24 6.51 -1.22
C LEU A 36 -13.36 5.36 -2.20
N ILE A 37 -13.60 4.16 -1.68
CA ILE A 37 -13.90 2.98 -2.49
C ILE A 37 -15.30 2.51 -2.15
N VAL A 38 -16.03 2.09 -3.18
CA VAL A 38 -17.30 1.38 -3.03
C VAL A 38 -17.20 0.09 -3.83
N ASP A 39 -17.07 -1.03 -3.13
CA ASP A 39 -16.89 -2.36 -3.71
C ASP A 39 -18.07 -3.27 -3.36
N THR A 40 -18.34 -4.23 -4.25
CA THR A 40 -19.25 -5.35 -3.99
C THR A 40 -18.56 -6.66 -4.34
N SER A 41 -19.09 -7.78 -3.87
CA SER A 41 -18.58 -9.09 -4.29
C SER A 41 -18.57 -9.21 -5.81
N ALA A 42 -17.43 -9.57 -6.35
CA ALA A 42 -17.22 -9.78 -7.78
C ALA A 42 -17.73 -11.16 -8.24
N PRO A 43 -18.02 -11.33 -9.55
CA PRO A 43 -18.70 -12.50 -10.09
C PRO A 43 -17.90 -13.80 -10.04
N ALA A 44 -18.50 -14.87 -10.58
CA ALA A 44 -18.19 -16.28 -10.39
C ALA A 44 -16.83 -16.79 -10.89
N ASP A 45 -16.08 -16.01 -11.67
CA ASP A 45 -14.77 -16.32 -12.23
C ASP A 45 -13.60 -15.76 -11.40
N CYS A 46 -13.86 -15.41 -10.15
CA CYS A 46 -12.90 -14.92 -9.20
C CYS A 46 -11.73 -15.92 -9.03
N PRO A 47 -10.47 -15.51 -9.28
CA PRO A 47 -9.30 -16.40 -9.19
C PRO A 47 -8.87 -16.72 -7.75
N SER A 48 -9.55 -16.18 -6.75
CA SER A 48 -9.25 -16.41 -5.34
C SER A 48 -9.41 -17.89 -4.96
N PRO A 49 -8.43 -18.51 -4.26
CA PRO A 49 -8.58 -19.85 -3.71
C PRO A 49 -9.70 -19.94 -2.66
N TYR A 50 -10.11 -18.80 -2.12
CA TYR A 50 -11.20 -18.66 -1.15
C TYR A 50 -12.54 -18.25 -1.80
N ARG A 51 -12.58 -18.17 -3.14
CA ARG A 51 -13.76 -17.75 -3.92
C ARG A 51 -14.30 -16.39 -3.52
N PHE A 52 -13.43 -15.49 -3.09
CA PHE A 52 -13.81 -14.13 -2.76
C PHE A 52 -12.96 -13.12 -3.53
N CYS A 53 -13.64 -12.32 -4.32
CA CYS A 53 -13.13 -11.11 -4.94
C CYS A 53 -14.14 -9.99 -4.72
N ALA A 54 -13.67 -8.76 -4.73
CA ALA A 54 -14.50 -7.58 -4.73
C ALA A 54 -14.13 -6.67 -5.89
N ALA A 55 -15.11 -6.01 -6.45
CA ALA A 55 -14.90 -5.05 -7.53
C ALA A 55 -15.79 -3.82 -7.32
N GLY A 56 -15.28 -2.68 -7.73
CA GLY A 56 -16.03 -1.44 -7.58
C GLY A 56 -15.33 -0.23 -8.17
N THR A 57 -15.57 0.90 -7.53
CA THR A 57 -15.05 2.21 -7.96
C THR A 57 -14.20 2.85 -6.88
N VAL A 58 -13.26 3.67 -7.31
CA VAL A 58 -12.47 4.53 -6.44
C VAL A 58 -12.56 5.98 -6.90
N GLU A 59 -12.77 6.88 -5.96
CA GLU A 59 -12.72 8.31 -6.16
C GLU A 59 -11.75 8.93 -5.16
N GLY A 60 -10.69 9.58 -5.64
CA GLY A 60 -9.68 10.14 -4.76
C GLY A 60 -8.75 11.14 -5.42
N ASN A 61 -7.83 11.64 -4.61
CA ASN A 61 -6.77 12.50 -5.08
C ASN A 61 -5.63 11.71 -5.75
N ARG A 62 -4.60 12.39 -6.24
CA ARG A 62 -3.36 11.82 -6.83
C ARG A 62 -3.59 10.94 -8.07
N GLY A 63 -4.77 10.99 -8.69
CA GLY A 63 -5.11 10.19 -9.86
C GLY A 63 -5.75 8.85 -9.52
N LEU A 64 -6.15 8.63 -8.27
CA LEU A 64 -6.90 7.45 -7.85
C LEU A 64 -8.40 7.64 -8.14
N ASN A 65 -8.73 7.77 -9.43
CA ASN A 65 -10.11 7.81 -9.92
C ASN A 65 -10.28 6.72 -10.97
N GLY A 66 -11.17 5.75 -10.72
CA GLY A 66 -11.35 4.62 -11.63
C GLY A 66 -12.07 3.45 -10.99
N THR A 67 -11.56 2.26 -11.23
CA THR A 67 -12.12 1.01 -10.70
C THR A 67 -11.13 0.28 -9.81
N THR A 68 -11.67 -0.59 -8.96
CA THR A 68 -10.94 -1.47 -8.06
C THR A 68 -11.24 -2.92 -8.37
N TYR A 69 -10.26 -3.78 -8.13
CA TYR A 69 -10.44 -5.22 -8.13
C TYR A 69 -9.56 -5.85 -7.05
N PHE A 70 -10.20 -6.48 -6.08
CA PHE A 70 -9.55 -7.17 -4.97
C PHE A 70 -9.65 -8.68 -5.16
N VAL A 71 -8.56 -9.39 -4.88
CA VAL A 71 -8.48 -10.85 -4.87
C VAL A 71 -7.98 -11.30 -3.51
N LEU A 72 -8.80 -12.01 -2.75
CA LEU A 72 -8.43 -12.63 -1.48
C LEU A 72 -7.52 -13.83 -1.74
N ASP A 73 -6.33 -13.86 -1.16
CA ASP A 73 -5.36 -14.94 -1.34
C ASP A 73 -4.92 -15.61 -0.02
N GLY A 74 -5.33 -15.08 1.12
CA GLY A 74 -5.05 -15.67 2.41
C GLY A 74 -6.12 -15.36 3.46
N VAL A 75 -6.41 -16.36 4.30
CA VAL A 75 -7.26 -16.22 5.49
C VAL A 75 -6.54 -16.85 6.67
N GLY A 76 -6.36 -16.07 7.72
CA GLY A 76 -5.79 -16.51 8.99
C GLY A 76 -6.81 -16.49 10.11
N THR A 77 -6.52 -17.26 11.16
CA THR A 77 -7.31 -17.24 12.39
C THR A 77 -7.02 -16.00 13.22
N ALA A 78 -8.05 -15.45 13.85
CA ALA A 78 -7.88 -14.37 14.80
C ALA A 78 -7.01 -14.82 15.99
N PRO A 79 -6.30 -13.89 16.63
CA PRO A 79 -5.67 -14.13 17.91
C PRO A 79 -6.71 -14.62 18.94
N LEU A 80 -6.31 -15.52 19.83
CA LEU A 80 -7.19 -16.06 20.89
C LEU A 80 -7.82 -14.97 21.76
N THR A 81 -7.14 -13.83 21.87
CA THR A 81 -7.59 -12.66 22.64
C THR A 81 -8.58 -11.77 21.90
N ALA A 82 -8.82 -12.02 20.60
CA ALA A 82 -9.76 -11.27 19.77
C ALA A 82 -10.66 -12.22 18.96
N PRO A 83 -11.44 -13.07 19.63
CA PRO A 83 -12.29 -14.05 18.95
C PRO A 83 -13.34 -13.35 18.08
N GLY A 84 -13.61 -13.93 16.92
CA GLY A 84 -14.58 -13.41 15.97
C GLY A 84 -14.07 -12.37 14.97
N PHE A 85 -12.75 -12.07 14.99
CA PHE A 85 -12.09 -11.39 13.88
C PHE A 85 -11.47 -12.41 12.93
N ASN A 86 -11.37 -12.06 11.66
CA ASN A 86 -10.61 -12.79 10.65
C ASN A 86 -9.43 -11.92 10.20
N VAL A 87 -8.29 -12.55 9.99
CA VAL A 87 -7.14 -11.92 9.32
C VAL A 87 -7.16 -12.34 7.86
N THR A 88 -7.00 -11.38 6.97
CA THR A 88 -7.05 -11.62 5.53
C THR A 88 -5.85 -11.00 4.84
N THR A 89 -5.43 -11.61 3.72
CA THR A 89 -4.48 -11.01 2.80
C THR A 89 -5.02 -11.07 1.38
N GLY A 90 -4.58 -10.13 0.54
CA GLY A 90 -4.99 -10.10 -0.84
C GLY A 90 -4.22 -9.10 -1.68
N LEU A 91 -4.53 -9.07 -2.95
CA LEU A 91 -4.08 -8.04 -3.90
C LEU A 91 -5.26 -7.17 -4.29
N LEU A 92 -5.11 -5.86 -4.10
CA LEU A 92 -6.03 -4.86 -4.59
C LEU A 92 -5.37 -4.09 -5.74
N THR A 93 -6.04 -4.04 -6.88
CA THR A 93 -5.60 -3.27 -8.05
C THR A 93 -6.53 -2.10 -8.29
N TYR A 94 -5.97 -0.91 -8.30
CA TYR A 94 -6.61 0.32 -8.76
C TYR A 94 -6.33 0.48 -10.26
N THR A 95 -7.36 0.56 -11.08
CA THR A 95 -7.26 0.82 -12.52
C THR A 95 -7.81 2.20 -12.84
N THR A 96 -6.94 3.05 -13.35
CA THR A 96 -7.26 4.46 -13.64
C THR A 96 -6.88 4.83 -15.07
N PRO A 97 -7.37 5.93 -15.64
CA PRO A 97 -6.92 6.42 -16.95
C PRO A 97 -5.41 6.73 -17.01
N GLU A 98 -4.75 6.96 -15.86
CA GLU A 98 -3.33 7.30 -15.80
C GLU A 98 -2.42 6.08 -15.61
N GLY A 99 -2.98 4.88 -15.36
CA GLY A 99 -2.27 3.62 -15.14
C GLY A 99 -2.89 2.78 -14.05
N THR A 100 -2.21 1.71 -13.68
CA THR A 100 -2.62 0.81 -12.59
C THR A 100 -1.72 0.97 -11.38
N LEU A 101 -2.28 0.77 -10.19
CA LEU A 101 -1.56 0.67 -8.93
C LEU A 101 -2.00 -0.61 -8.24
N THR A 102 -1.06 -1.51 -7.92
CA THR A 102 -1.36 -2.75 -7.19
C THR A 102 -0.75 -2.68 -5.81
N VAL A 103 -1.55 -3.01 -4.81
CA VAL A 103 -1.14 -3.05 -3.41
C VAL A 103 -1.32 -4.46 -2.84
N ARG A 104 -0.42 -4.86 -1.96
CA ARG A 104 -0.58 -6.00 -1.07
C ARG A 104 -1.35 -5.53 0.16
N GLU A 105 -2.50 -6.12 0.37
CA GLU A 105 -3.35 -5.82 1.51
C GLU A 105 -3.22 -6.89 2.59
N THR A 106 -3.08 -6.45 3.84
CA THR A 106 -3.19 -7.29 5.03
C THR A 106 -4.20 -6.63 5.96
N GLY A 107 -5.28 -7.32 6.24
CA GLY A 107 -6.40 -6.77 6.97
C GLY A 107 -6.89 -7.65 8.10
N MET A 108 -7.71 -7.03 8.93
CA MET A 108 -8.45 -7.70 9.97
C MET A 108 -9.88 -7.14 9.99
N GLY A 109 -10.84 -8.04 10.07
CA GLY A 109 -12.25 -7.65 10.06
C GLY A 109 -13.13 -8.59 10.85
N LYS A 110 -14.33 -8.12 11.11
CA LYS A 110 -15.41 -8.91 11.67
C LYS A 110 -16.62 -8.70 10.78
N LEU A 111 -16.89 -9.71 9.95
CA LEU A 111 -18.04 -9.74 9.05
C LEU A 111 -19.00 -10.84 9.50
N THR A 112 -20.29 -10.55 9.46
CA THR A 112 -21.34 -11.48 9.89
C THR A 112 -22.54 -11.41 8.95
N GLY A 113 -23.25 -12.52 8.83
CA GLY A 113 -24.47 -12.59 8.04
C GLY A 113 -24.27 -12.90 6.55
N ASN A 114 -25.40 -13.03 5.85
CA ASN A 114 -25.47 -13.17 4.39
C ASN A 114 -26.76 -12.49 3.91
N PRO A 115 -26.72 -11.32 3.24
CA PRO A 115 -25.49 -10.57 2.92
C PRO A 115 -24.72 -10.11 4.15
N SER A 116 -23.41 -9.92 3.99
CA SER A 116 -22.51 -9.60 5.09
C SER A 116 -22.70 -8.18 5.62
N ASN A 117 -22.42 -8.01 6.90
CA ASN A 117 -22.35 -6.72 7.57
C ASN A 117 -21.18 -6.73 8.56
N GLY A 118 -20.49 -5.62 8.69
CA GLY A 118 -19.42 -5.50 9.67
C GLY A 118 -18.43 -4.40 9.43
N VAL A 119 -17.23 -4.62 9.96
CA VAL A 119 -16.12 -3.65 9.84
C VAL A 119 -14.85 -4.39 9.47
N LEU A 120 -13.98 -3.72 8.72
CA LEU A 120 -12.64 -4.20 8.42
C LEU A 120 -11.66 -3.03 8.37
N THR A 121 -10.42 -3.32 8.63
CA THR A 121 -9.31 -2.39 8.43
C THR A 121 -8.13 -3.13 7.85
N SER A 122 -7.34 -2.46 7.03
CA SER A 122 -6.16 -3.06 6.44
C SER A 122 -5.03 -2.07 6.22
N LEU A 123 -3.84 -2.62 6.18
CA LEU A 123 -2.63 -1.98 5.71
C LEU A 123 -2.38 -2.43 4.28
N GLN A 124 -2.08 -1.48 3.42
CA GLN A 124 -1.83 -1.70 2.00
C GLN A 124 -0.42 -1.23 1.65
N GLU A 125 0.43 -2.14 1.21
CA GLU A 125 1.78 -1.83 0.71
C GLU A 125 1.76 -1.82 -0.82
N ILE A 126 2.30 -0.76 -1.43
CA ILE A 126 2.38 -0.66 -2.89
C ILE A 126 3.44 -1.64 -3.40
N VAL A 127 3.04 -2.58 -4.23
CA VAL A 127 3.92 -3.64 -4.76
C VAL A 127 4.22 -3.48 -6.24
N SER A 128 3.35 -2.83 -7.01
CA SER A 128 3.59 -2.54 -8.42
C SER A 128 2.71 -1.42 -8.94
N GLY A 129 3.07 -0.89 -10.11
CA GLY A 129 2.27 0.10 -10.81
C GLY A 129 2.70 0.28 -12.27
N THR A 130 1.80 0.81 -13.07
CA THR A 130 2.04 1.14 -14.48
C THR A 130 1.71 2.61 -14.76
N GLY A 131 2.05 3.09 -15.94
CA GLY A 131 1.73 4.47 -16.35
C GLY A 131 2.29 5.50 -15.38
N LYS A 132 1.43 6.33 -14.80
CA LYS A 132 1.79 7.32 -13.78
C LYS A 132 2.36 6.68 -12.52
N PHE A 133 1.93 5.47 -12.18
CA PHE A 133 2.29 4.77 -10.96
C PHE A 133 3.48 3.82 -11.13
N ALA A 134 4.15 3.84 -12.29
CA ALA A 134 5.35 3.01 -12.51
C ALA A 134 6.45 3.37 -11.49
N GLY A 135 6.90 2.36 -10.71
CA GLY A 135 7.89 2.53 -9.65
C GLY A 135 7.38 3.29 -8.42
N ALA A 136 6.07 3.49 -8.29
CA ALA A 136 5.50 4.09 -7.09
C ALA A 136 5.76 3.24 -5.85
N THR A 137 5.92 3.92 -4.71
CA THR A 137 6.06 3.30 -3.39
C THR A 137 5.16 4.00 -2.38
N GLY A 138 4.96 3.39 -1.23
CA GLY A 138 4.19 3.99 -0.16
C GLY A 138 3.31 2.98 0.56
N THR A 139 2.59 3.47 1.55
CA THR A 139 1.69 2.68 2.39
C THR A 139 0.36 3.40 2.52
N LEU A 140 -0.71 2.66 2.30
CA LEU A 140 -2.07 3.15 2.48
C LEU A 140 -2.75 2.38 3.61
N TYR A 141 -3.75 3.02 4.20
CA TYR A 141 -4.64 2.45 5.20
C TYR A 141 -6.04 2.41 4.65
N ASN A 142 -6.73 1.32 4.90
CA ASN A 142 -8.14 1.15 4.60
C ASN A 142 -8.91 1.01 5.91
N ALA A 143 -9.95 1.81 6.07
CA ALA A 143 -10.96 1.64 7.11
C ALA A 143 -12.32 1.49 6.42
N ALA A 144 -12.96 0.34 6.58
CA ALA A 144 -14.17 0.03 5.84
C ALA A 144 -15.31 -0.46 6.73
N VAL A 145 -16.52 -0.13 6.29
CA VAL A 145 -17.76 -0.75 6.77
C VAL A 145 -18.39 -1.56 5.65
N ASP A 146 -18.87 -2.73 5.99
CA ASP A 146 -19.67 -3.57 5.09
C ASP A 146 -21.14 -3.46 5.51
N ILE A 147 -21.97 -3.02 4.58
CA ILE A 147 -23.40 -2.88 4.78
C ILE A 147 -24.12 -3.68 3.68
N ASN A 148 -24.71 -4.81 4.06
CA ASN A 148 -25.43 -5.70 3.14
C ASN A 148 -24.59 -6.16 1.95
N GLY A 149 -23.30 -6.46 2.17
CA GLY A 149 -22.37 -6.94 1.15
C GLY A 149 -21.80 -5.84 0.25
N VAL A 150 -21.99 -4.59 0.62
CA VAL A 150 -21.35 -3.41 -0.01
C VAL A 150 -20.30 -2.86 0.94
N PHE A 151 -19.05 -2.82 0.49
CA PHE A 151 -17.92 -2.29 1.24
C PHE A 151 -17.73 -0.81 0.92
N TYR A 152 -17.83 0.02 1.93
CA TYR A 152 -17.52 1.45 1.87
C TYR A 152 -16.21 1.69 2.60
N SER A 153 -15.18 2.09 1.86
CA SER A 153 -13.82 2.18 2.36
C SER A 153 -13.26 3.59 2.27
N ASP A 154 -12.72 4.07 3.39
CA ASP A 154 -11.88 5.26 3.44
C ASP A 154 -10.42 4.85 3.30
N ILE A 155 -9.76 5.33 2.25
CA ILE A 155 -8.34 5.11 2.00
C ILE A 155 -7.57 6.39 2.35
N THR A 156 -6.58 6.22 3.22
CA THR A 156 -5.63 7.29 3.59
C THR A 156 -4.20 6.77 3.53
N GLY A 157 -3.22 7.65 3.52
CA GLY A 157 -1.80 7.22 3.57
C GLY A 157 -0.90 8.07 2.71
N THR A 158 0.19 7.48 2.24
CA THR A 158 1.22 8.17 1.46
C THR A 158 1.53 7.43 0.17
N LEU A 159 1.57 8.16 -0.92
CA LEU A 159 1.98 7.71 -2.25
C LEU A 159 3.18 8.52 -2.72
N CYS A 160 4.27 7.84 -3.03
CA CYS A 160 5.49 8.39 -3.57
C CYS A 160 5.60 8.04 -5.06
N LEU A 161 5.53 9.04 -5.94
CA LEU A 161 5.62 8.84 -7.38
C LEU A 161 7.06 9.11 -7.86
N VAL A 162 7.52 8.32 -8.81
CA VAL A 162 8.81 8.56 -9.47
C VAL A 162 8.65 9.75 -10.44
N PRO A 163 9.50 10.78 -10.37
CA PRO A 163 9.47 11.88 -11.34
C PRO A 163 9.69 11.34 -12.75
N ARG A 164 8.80 11.67 -13.66
CA ARG A 164 9.04 11.38 -15.07
C ARG A 164 10.20 12.24 -15.56
N ARG A 165 11.25 11.61 -16.10
CA ARG A 165 12.28 12.35 -16.83
C ARG A 165 11.61 13.01 -18.03
N PRO A 166 11.88 14.30 -18.33
CA PRO A 166 11.50 14.89 -19.60
C PRO A 166 12.02 13.96 -20.72
N ARG A 167 11.20 13.71 -21.72
CA ARG A 167 11.67 13.06 -22.95
C ARG A 167 12.45 14.13 -23.71
N ASP A 168 13.72 13.92 -23.85
CA ASP A 168 14.60 14.70 -24.74
C ASP A 168 14.12 14.52 -26.19
#